data_0b86048b90faff4edb1a72f399fa1144
#
_entry.id   0b86048b90faff4edb1a72f399fa1144
#
_cell.length_a   1.000
_cell.length_b   1.000
_cell.length_c   1.000
_cell.angle_alpha   90.00
_cell.angle_beta   90.00
_cell.angle_gamma   90.00
#
_symmetry.space_group_name_H-M   'P 1'
#
loop_
_entity.id
_entity.type
_entity.pdbx_description
1 polymer ?
#
loop_
_entity_poly.entity_id
_entity_poly.type
_entity_poly.pdbx_seq_one_letter_code
_entity_poly.pdbx_strand_id
1 'polypeptide(L)'
;MQLIRHLHLVGFALALVSCSQRGFDPTTEEQKLLRRDAEWADLAAAGTDVDKVVSYWTDDAVLIFPGQPIIEGKAAIRAYVASCFSNPAFKIHWKSTKVTFSPDGKLAYMSGTDDEMTVPGPNGAPIKLHLRGIAIWRLDADGQWRCVVDISNEEPPATPKS
;
A
#
# COMPACT_ATOMS: atom_id res chain seq x y z
N MET A 1 28.51 -53.51 54.43
CA MET A 1 27.28 -52.79 54.31
C MET A 1 27.53 -51.63 53.35
N GLN A 2 27.29 -51.88 52.04
CA GLN A 2 27.55 -50.90 50.95
C GLN A 2 26.24 -50.27 50.53
N LEU A 3 26.13 -48.93 50.64
CA LEU A 3 25.01 -48.13 50.12
C LEU A 3 25.28 -47.79 48.64
N ILE A 4 24.46 -48.32 47.78
CA ILE A 4 24.44 -47.96 46.35
C ILE A 4 23.54 -46.74 46.20
N ARG A 5 24.10 -45.57 45.84
CA ARG A 5 23.37 -44.37 45.48
C ARG A 5 23.03 -44.42 44.00
N HIS A 6 21.72 -44.55 43.70
CA HIS A 6 21.23 -44.41 42.34
C HIS A 6 21.16 -42.93 41.96
N LEU A 7 21.92 -42.53 40.95
CA LEU A 7 21.93 -41.21 40.36
C LEU A 7 20.92 -41.25 39.18
N HIS A 8 19.75 -40.61 39.37
CA HIS A 8 18.81 -40.46 38.29
C HIS A 8 19.23 -39.26 37.41
N LEU A 9 19.69 -39.54 36.18
CA LEU A 9 19.93 -38.55 35.15
C LEU A 9 18.57 -38.19 34.55
N VAL A 10 18.07 -36.98 34.85
CA VAL A 10 16.91 -36.41 34.17
C VAL A 10 17.40 -35.74 32.90
N GLY A 11 17.18 -36.40 31.76
CA GLY A 11 17.47 -35.85 30.45
C GLY A 11 16.44 -34.76 30.08
N PHE A 12 16.89 -33.51 30.02
CA PHE A 12 16.10 -32.38 29.54
C PHE A 12 16.19 -32.36 28.01
N ALA A 13 15.14 -32.85 27.34
CA ALA A 13 15.05 -32.74 25.89
C ALA A 13 14.64 -31.30 25.51
N LEU A 14 15.60 -30.50 25.02
CA LEU A 14 15.30 -29.22 24.37
C LEU A 14 14.66 -29.52 23.01
N ALA A 15 13.35 -29.30 22.91
CA ALA A 15 12.67 -29.24 21.64
C ALA A 15 13.05 -27.92 20.95
N LEU A 16 13.94 -27.99 19.96
CA LEU A 16 14.22 -26.88 19.05
C LEU A 16 13.00 -26.70 18.16
N VAL A 17 12.12 -25.75 18.50
CA VAL A 17 11.09 -25.27 17.58
C VAL A 17 11.81 -24.50 16.48
N SER A 18 12.11 -25.18 15.38
CA SER A 18 12.59 -24.56 14.15
C SER A 18 11.43 -23.71 13.60
N CYS A 19 11.41 -22.43 13.91
CA CYS A 19 10.63 -21.45 13.16
C CYS A 19 11.18 -21.43 11.73
N SER A 20 10.56 -22.22 10.86
CA SER A 20 10.79 -22.15 9.42
C SER A 20 10.35 -20.75 8.98
N GLN A 21 11.28 -19.80 8.89
CA GLN A 21 11.03 -18.55 8.17
C GLN A 21 10.74 -18.97 6.73
N ARG A 22 9.46 -18.91 6.35
CA ARG A 22 9.09 -19.08 4.94
C ARG A 22 9.85 -18.01 4.18
N GLY A 23 10.76 -18.42 3.31
CA GLY A 23 11.50 -17.52 2.45
C GLY A 23 10.52 -16.63 1.67
N PHE A 24 10.94 -15.43 1.35
CA PHE A 24 10.18 -14.52 0.48
C PHE A 24 9.89 -15.23 -0.86
N ASP A 25 8.60 -15.39 -1.18
CA ASP A 25 8.13 -15.90 -2.47
C ASP A 25 7.53 -14.75 -3.28
N PRO A 26 8.23 -14.24 -4.30
CA PRO A 26 7.80 -13.10 -5.08
C PRO A 26 6.40 -13.29 -5.71
N THR A 27 6.07 -14.49 -6.19
CA THR A 27 4.79 -14.76 -6.85
C THR A 27 3.63 -14.66 -5.86
N THR A 28 3.78 -15.23 -4.69
CA THR A 28 2.76 -15.15 -3.63
C THR A 28 2.60 -13.72 -3.13
N GLU A 29 3.70 -13.00 -2.93
CA GLU A 29 3.67 -11.62 -2.44
C GLU A 29 3.10 -10.65 -3.49
N GLU A 30 3.40 -10.84 -4.77
CA GLU A 30 2.78 -10.08 -5.87
C GLU A 30 1.26 -10.19 -5.84
N GLN A 31 0.73 -11.41 -5.76
CA GLN A 31 -0.70 -11.64 -5.71
C GLN A 31 -1.35 -11.02 -4.47
N LYS A 32 -0.69 -11.06 -3.31
CA LYS A 32 -1.18 -10.41 -2.08
C LYS A 32 -1.24 -8.90 -2.26
N LEU A 33 -0.17 -8.32 -2.81
CA LEU A 33 -0.06 -6.88 -2.95
C LEU A 33 -1.06 -6.34 -3.99
N LEU A 34 -1.21 -7.02 -5.14
CA LEU A 34 -2.22 -6.66 -6.14
C LEU A 34 -3.65 -6.75 -5.59
N ARG A 35 -3.98 -7.78 -4.81
CA ARG A 35 -5.29 -7.86 -4.16
C ARG A 35 -5.51 -6.72 -3.17
N ARG A 36 -4.50 -6.43 -2.34
CA ARG A 36 -4.57 -5.36 -1.36
C ARG A 36 -4.76 -3.99 -2.02
N ASP A 37 -4.08 -3.74 -3.13
CA ASP A 37 -4.22 -2.51 -3.91
C ASP A 37 -5.61 -2.40 -4.56
N ALA A 38 -6.12 -3.49 -5.11
CA ALA A 38 -7.47 -3.51 -5.67
C ALA A 38 -8.55 -3.25 -4.61
N GLU A 39 -8.43 -3.86 -3.43
CA GLU A 39 -9.32 -3.57 -2.29
C GLU A 39 -9.26 -2.09 -1.88
N TRP A 40 -8.06 -1.51 -1.91
CA TRP A 40 -7.88 -0.09 -1.63
C TRP A 40 -8.53 0.81 -2.68
N ALA A 41 -8.36 0.49 -3.96
CA ALA A 41 -9.00 1.19 -5.07
C ALA A 41 -10.53 1.18 -4.96
N ASP A 42 -11.11 0.02 -4.65
CA ASP A 42 -12.56 -0.13 -4.46
C ASP A 42 -13.08 0.72 -3.28
N LEU A 43 -12.36 0.74 -2.16
CA LEU A 43 -12.70 1.56 -0.99
C LEU A 43 -12.61 3.06 -1.30
N ALA A 44 -11.57 3.48 -2.03
CA ALA A 44 -11.40 4.88 -2.43
C ALA A 44 -12.46 5.31 -3.44
N ALA A 45 -12.81 4.45 -4.39
CA ALA A 45 -13.89 4.70 -5.35
C ALA A 45 -15.27 4.81 -4.67
N ALA A 46 -15.52 4.02 -3.62
CA ALA A 46 -16.74 4.11 -2.81
C ALA A 46 -16.83 5.42 -2.01
N GLY A 47 -15.70 5.99 -1.58
CA GLY A 47 -15.62 7.30 -0.94
C GLY A 47 -16.37 7.43 0.40
N THR A 48 -16.56 6.32 1.13
CA THR A 48 -17.43 6.29 2.33
C THR A 48 -16.70 6.11 3.65
N ASP A 49 -15.51 5.49 3.63
CA ASP A 49 -14.75 5.16 4.85
C ASP A 49 -13.32 5.72 4.78
N VAL A 50 -13.19 6.97 5.25
CA VAL A 50 -11.90 7.68 5.28
C VAL A 50 -10.85 6.91 6.09
N ASP A 51 -11.22 6.39 7.26
CA ASP A 51 -10.25 5.75 8.15
C ASP A 51 -9.75 4.44 7.58
N LYS A 52 -10.63 3.69 6.92
CA LYS A 52 -10.26 2.45 6.24
C LYS A 52 -9.32 2.73 5.05
N VAL A 53 -9.65 3.69 4.21
CA VAL A 53 -8.78 4.10 3.08
C VAL A 53 -7.41 4.56 3.59
N VAL A 54 -7.37 5.39 4.63
CA VAL A 54 -6.12 5.91 5.20
C VAL A 54 -5.28 4.82 5.89
N SER A 55 -5.88 3.71 6.29
CA SER A 55 -5.14 2.58 6.90
C SER A 55 -4.16 1.89 5.97
N TYR A 56 -4.25 2.13 4.65
CA TYR A 56 -3.31 1.58 3.66
C TYR A 56 -1.98 2.32 3.61
N TRP A 57 -1.91 3.57 4.08
CA TRP A 57 -0.64 4.30 4.21
C TRP A 57 0.05 4.06 5.55
N THR A 58 1.37 4.18 5.54
CA THR A 58 2.18 4.25 6.77
C THR A 58 1.97 5.58 7.49
N ASP A 59 2.41 5.66 8.75
CA ASP A 59 2.28 6.91 9.53
C ASP A 59 3.17 8.03 8.99
N ASP A 60 4.27 7.66 8.33
CA ASP A 60 5.27 8.53 7.71
C ASP A 60 5.10 8.67 6.17
N ALA A 61 3.96 8.28 5.63
CA ALA A 61 3.73 8.27 4.18
C ALA A 61 3.78 9.68 3.56
N VAL A 62 4.18 9.73 2.30
CA VAL A 62 4.23 10.94 1.47
C VAL A 62 3.32 10.77 0.26
N LEU A 63 2.50 11.80 0.01
CA LEU A 63 1.57 11.86 -1.09
C LEU A 63 1.89 13.05 -1.99
N ILE A 64 2.02 12.80 -3.30
CA ILE A 64 2.35 13.82 -4.30
C ILE A 64 1.33 13.72 -5.43
N PHE A 65 0.35 14.64 -5.45
CA PHE A 65 -0.71 14.67 -6.45
C PHE A 65 -0.72 15.98 -7.24
N PRO A 66 -1.24 15.98 -8.48
CA PRO A 66 -1.32 17.18 -9.29
C PRO A 66 -2.08 18.30 -8.60
N GLY A 67 -1.51 19.50 -8.63
CA GLY A 67 -2.14 20.69 -8.07
C GLY A 67 -2.19 20.76 -6.54
N GLN A 68 -1.55 19.80 -5.84
CA GLN A 68 -1.44 19.79 -4.38
C GLN A 68 -0.01 20.05 -3.94
N PRO A 69 0.21 20.70 -2.79
CA PRO A 69 1.50 20.64 -2.12
C PRO A 69 1.81 19.19 -1.71
N ILE A 70 3.07 18.89 -1.41
CA ILE A 70 3.44 17.59 -0.85
C ILE A 70 2.69 17.41 0.49
N ILE A 71 2.02 16.28 0.64
CA ILE A 71 1.24 15.93 1.84
C ILE A 71 2.03 14.87 2.60
N GLU A 72 2.48 15.18 3.81
CA GLU A 72 3.34 14.32 4.59
C GLU A 72 2.64 13.86 5.88
N GLY A 73 2.72 12.55 6.13
CA GLY A 73 2.21 11.91 7.32
C GLY A 73 0.71 11.59 7.27
N LYS A 74 0.33 10.50 7.94
CA LYS A 74 -1.01 9.94 7.92
C LYS A 74 -2.10 10.94 8.33
N ALA A 75 -1.83 11.83 9.29
CA ALA A 75 -2.81 12.82 9.75
C ALA A 75 -3.17 13.84 8.65
N ALA A 76 -2.16 14.34 7.92
CA ALA A 76 -2.35 15.25 6.79
C ALA A 76 -3.03 14.53 5.61
N ILE A 77 -2.64 13.31 5.32
CA ILE A 77 -3.28 12.46 4.30
C ILE A 77 -4.75 12.23 4.65
N ARG A 78 -5.06 11.94 5.91
CA ARG A 78 -6.45 11.78 6.38
C ARG A 78 -7.30 13.02 6.14
N ALA A 79 -6.76 14.19 6.47
CA ALA A 79 -7.45 15.45 6.24
C ALA A 79 -7.73 15.69 4.74
N TYR A 80 -6.75 15.40 3.89
CA TYR A 80 -6.89 15.49 2.43
C TYR A 80 -7.96 14.53 1.91
N VAL A 81 -7.90 13.24 2.26
CA VAL A 81 -8.88 12.23 1.84
C VAL A 81 -10.30 12.60 2.30
N ALA A 82 -10.45 13.05 3.55
CA ALA A 82 -11.74 13.51 4.07
C ALA A 82 -12.30 14.70 3.27
N SER A 83 -11.45 15.65 2.88
CA SER A 83 -11.81 16.77 2.03
C SER A 83 -12.27 16.30 0.64
N CYS A 84 -11.54 15.35 0.03
CA CYS A 84 -11.94 14.77 -1.26
C CYS A 84 -13.30 14.08 -1.17
N PHE A 85 -13.52 13.23 -0.19
CA PHE A 85 -14.75 12.45 -0.04
C PHE A 85 -15.96 13.31 0.35
N SER A 86 -15.75 14.48 0.95
CA SER A 86 -16.84 15.44 1.22
C SER A 86 -17.38 16.10 -0.05
N ASN A 87 -16.64 16.03 -1.16
CA ASN A 87 -17.05 16.61 -2.43
C ASN A 87 -17.75 15.57 -3.33
N PRO A 88 -19.03 15.71 -3.63
CA PRO A 88 -19.78 14.74 -4.45
C PRO A 88 -19.26 14.62 -5.90
N ALA A 89 -18.54 15.62 -6.39
CA ALA A 89 -17.93 15.59 -7.71
C ALA A 89 -16.61 14.82 -7.75
N PHE A 90 -16.00 14.55 -6.58
CA PHE A 90 -14.75 13.79 -6.53
C PHE A 90 -14.97 12.33 -6.89
N LYS A 91 -14.17 11.82 -7.80
CA LYS A 91 -14.07 10.39 -8.14
C LYS A 91 -12.61 10.05 -8.33
N ILE A 92 -12.26 8.84 -7.96
CA ILE A 92 -10.91 8.29 -8.18
C ILE A 92 -11.02 6.83 -8.59
N HIS A 93 -10.18 6.44 -9.52
CA HIS A 93 -10.03 5.05 -9.96
C HIS A 93 -8.60 4.81 -10.38
N TRP A 94 -8.07 3.65 -10.04
CA TRP A 94 -6.78 3.15 -10.54
C TRP A 94 -6.80 1.64 -10.62
N LYS A 95 -5.84 1.09 -11.38
CA LYS A 95 -5.63 -0.34 -11.50
C LYS A 95 -4.15 -0.65 -11.64
N SER A 96 -3.55 -1.11 -10.58
CA SER A 96 -2.17 -1.59 -10.64
C SER A 96 -2.08 -2.93 -11.37
N THR A 97 -1.09 -3.06 -12.24
CA THR A 97 -0.93 -4.24 -13.09
C THR A 97 0.45 -4.88 -12.97
N LYS A 98 1.40 -4.17 -12.40
CA LYS A 98 2.79 -4.63 -12.29
C LYS A 98 3.36 -4.30 -10.91
N VAL A 99 4.00 -5.29 -10.32
CA VAL A 99 4.74 -5.17 -9.05
C VAL A 99 6.21 -5.46 -9.31
N THR A 100 7.08 -4.65 -8.73
CA THR A 100 8.53 -4.90 -8.73
C THR A 100 9.04 -4.81 -7.31
N PHE A 101 9.70 -5.86 -6.84
CA PHE A 101 10.23 -5.94 -5.48
C PHE A 101 11.69 -5.51 -5.40
N SER A 102 12.08 -4.97 -4.24
CA SER A 102 13.48 -4.84 -3.86
C SER A 102 14.14 -6.22 -3.68
N PRO A 103 15.47 -6.33 -3.81
CA PRO A 103 16.17 -7.61 -3.67
C PRO A 103 15.94 -8.31 -2.32
N ASP A 104 15.69 -7.57 -1.25
CA ASP A 104 15.40 -8.09 0.08
C ASP A 104 13.91 -8.38 0.32
N GLY A 105 13.03 -8.12 -0.65
CA GLY A 105 11.59 -8.32 -0.57
C GLY A 105 10.85 -7.43 0.42
N LYS A 106 11.46 -6.35 0.91
CA LYS A 106 10.84 -5.46 1.91
C LYS A 106 10.19 -4.22 1.34
N LEU A 107 10.57 -3.84 0.13
CA LEU A 107 9.94 -2.77 -0.62
C LEU A 107 9.39 -3.33 -1.94
N ALA A 108 8.33 -2.70 -2.42
CA ALA A 108 7.80 -2.92 -3.76
C ALA A 108 7.37 -1.59 -4.34
N TYR A 109 7.46 -1.45 -5.66
CA TYR A 109 6.73 -0.39 -6.33
C TYR A 109 5.72 -0.99 -7.29
N MET A 110 4.61 -0.29 -7.42
CA MET A 110 3.52 -0.65 -8.31
C MET A 110 3.28 0.46 -9.31
N SER A 111 2.96 0.07 -10.54
CA SER A 111 2.47 0.97 -11.57
C SER A 111 1.23 0.37 -12.19
N GLY A 112 0.33 1.23 -12.59
CA GLY A 112 -0.93 0.85 -13.18
C GLY A 112 -1.14 1.46 -14.55
N THR A 113 -2.34 1.25 -15.04
CA THR A 113 -2.90 1.85 -16.24
C THR A 113 -4.29 2.36 -15.91
N ASP A 114 -4.76 3.32 -16.69
CA ASP A 114 -6.12 3.85 -16.58
C ASP A 114 -6.42 4.53 -15.23
N ASP A 115 -5.41 5.18 -14.65
CA ASP A 115 -5.60 5.95 -13.42
C ASP A 115 -6.37 7.23 -13.76
N GLU A 116 -7.50 7.43 -13.09
CA GLU A 116 -8.38 8.57 -13.34
C GLU A 116 -8.79 9.25 -12.04
N MET A 117 -8.81 10.57 -12.06
CA MET A 117 -9.37 11.37 -10.97
C MET A 117 -10.32 12.41 -11.53
N THR A 118 -11.48 12.57 -10.92
CA THR A 118 -12.40 13.69 -11.21
C THR A 118 -12.36 14.65 -10.04
N VAL A 119 -12.09 15.90 -10.32
CA VAL A 119 -12.01 16.98 -9.32
C VAL A 119 -12.95 18.13 -9.71
N PRO A 120 -13.40 18.97 -8.77
CA PRO A 120 -14.14 20.17 -9.10
C PRO A 120 -13.24 21.17 -9.84
N GLY A 121 -13.71 21.64 -10.98
CA GLY A 121 -13.05 22.71 -11.73
C GLY A 121 -13.38 24.09 -11.18
N PRO A 122 -12.77 25.17 -11.75
CA PRO A 122 -12.91 26.55 -11.28
C PRO A 122 -14.34 27.05 -11.23
N ASN A 123 -15.23 26.55 -12.12
CA ASN A 123 -16.62 26.93 -12.21
C ASN A 123 -17.56 25.89 -11.58
N GLY A 124 -17.02 24.97 -10.77
CA GLY A 124 -17.78 23.86 -10.18
C GLY A 124 -18.08 22.70 -11.13
N ALA A 125 -17.78 22.84 -12.44
CA ALA A 125 -17.91 21.72 -13.37
C ALA A 125 -16.84 20.68 -13.11
N PRO A 126 -17.17 19.37 -13.15
CA PRO A 126 -16.16 18.33 -12.92
C PRO A 126 -15.08 18.33 -14.02
N ILE A 127 -13.83 18.23 -13.62
CA ILE A 127 -12.69 18.04 -14.52
C ILE A 127 -12.16 16.61 -14.31
N LYS A 128 -12.08 15.86 -15.40
CA LYS A 128 -11.47 14.52 -15.40
C LYS A 128 -10.00 14.62 -15.75
N LEU A 129 -9.17 14.09 -14.89
CA LEU A 129 -7.72 13.99 -15.05
C LEU A 129 -7.36 12.54 -15.36
N HIS A 130 -6.57 12.32 -16.39
CA HIS A 130 -5.90 11.05 -16.63
C HIS A 130 -4.54 11.11 -15.97
N LEU A 131 -4.23 10.12 -15.15
CA LEU A 131 -3.06 10.11 -14.31
C LEU A 131 -2.14 8.95 -14.67
N ARG A 132 -0.89 9.13 -14.35
CA ARG A 132 0.12 8.08 -14.29
C ARG A 132 0.85 8.21 -12.98
N GLY A 133 1.04 7.10 -12.30
CA GLY A 133 1.60 7.13 -10.97
C GLY A 133 2.42 5.91 -10.60
N ILE A 134 3.07 6.02 -9.47
CA ILE A 134 3.79 4.94 -8.80
C ILE A 134 3.45 4.97 -7.32
N ALA A 135 3.00 3.85 -6.80
CA ALA A 135 2.88 3.61 -5.38
C ALA A 135 4.06 2.76 -4.89
N ILE A 136 4.77 3.22 -3.88
CA ILE A 136 5.84 2.48 -3.21
C ILE A 136 5.29 1.91 -1.92
N TRP A 137 5.43 0.60 -1.75
CA TRP A 137 4.93 -0.17 -0.63
C TRP A 137 6.07 -0.74 0.20
N ARG A 138 5.87 -0.77 1.52
CA ARG A 138 6.78 -1.36 2.49
C ARG A 138 6.09 -2.53 3.19
N LEU A 139 6.81 -3.64 3.33
CA LEU A 139 6.40 -4.74 4.19
C LEU A 139 6.80 -4.41 5.64
N ASP A 140 5.80 -4.09 6.45
CA ASP A 140 6.01 -3.74 7.84
C ASP A 140 6.25 -4.99 8.71
N ALA A 141 6.72 -4.80 9.95
CA ALA A 141 7.08 -5.88 10.87
C ALA A 141 5.90 -6.80 11.24
N ASP A 142 4.67 -6.32 11.08
CA ASP A 142 3.43 -7.08 11.28
C ASP A 142 3.04 -7.94 10.06
N GLY A 143 3.86 -7.94 9.02
CA GLY A 143 3.62 -8.68 7.77
C GLY A 143 2.61 -8.03 6.83
N GLN A 144 2.21 -6.77 7.08
CA GLN A 144 1.31 -6.03 6.21
C GLN A 144 2.07 -5.11 5.27
N TRP A 145 1.67 -5.10 4.00
CA TRP A 145 2.12 -4.12 3.04
C TRP A 145 1.39 -2.79 3.25
N ARG A 146 2.13 -1.68 3.37
CA ARG A 146 1.57 -0.33 3.42
C ARG A 146 2.28 0.59 2.46
N CYS A 147 1.52 1.49 1.86
CA CYS A 147 2.06 2.51 0.95
C CYS A 147 2.84 3.56 1.76
N VAL A 148 4.09 3.78 1.37
CA VAL A 148 4.98 4.79 1.99
C VAL A 148 5.11 6.04 1.12
N VAL A 149 4.98 5.90 -0.20
CA VAL A 149 5.00 7.02 -1.15
C VAL A 149 3.98 6.73 -2.23
N ASP A 150 3.14 7.71 -2.50
CA ASP A 150 2.13 7.68 -3.55
C ASP A 150 2.30 8.92 -4.43
N ILE A 151 2.68 8.70 -5.68
CA ILE A 151 2.99 9.78 -6.62
C ILE A 151 2.11 9.62 -7.86
N SER A 152 1.39 10.66 -8.21
CA SER A 152 0.65 10.73 -9.47
C SER A 152 0.89 12.05 -10.18
N ASN A 153 0.98 11.98 -11.50
CA ASN A 153 1.09 13.11 -12.39
C ASN A 153 0.02 13.04 -13.47
N GLU A 154 -0.41 14.18 -14.00
CA GLU A 154 -1.25 14.20 -15.18
C GLU A 154 -0.50 13.60 -16.38
N GLU A 155 -1.21 12.79 -17.15
CA GLU A 155 -0.70 12.36 -18.45
C GLU A 155 -0.71 13.53 -19.44
N PRO A 156 0.37 13.72 -20.21
CA PRO A 156 0.35 14.71 -21.27
C PRO A 156 -0.72 14.32 -22.32
N PRO A 157 -1.36 15.29 -22.98
CA PRO A 157 -2.28 15.01 -24.09
C PRO A 157 -1.64 14.09 -25.12
N ALA A 158 -2.41 13.10 -25.59
CA ALA A 158 -1.92 12.20 -26.63
C ALA A 158 -1.43 13.00 -27.84
N THR A 159 -0.14 12.84 -28.19
CA THR A 159 0.39 13.45 -29.41
C THR A 159 -0.35 12.84 -30.61
N PRO A 160 -0.95 13.64 -31.49
CA PRO A 160 -1.57 13.10 -32.72
C PRO A 160 -0.54 12.25 -33.46
N LYS A 161 -0.89 11.02 -33.77
CA LYS A 161 -0.05 10.19 -34.66
C LYS A 161 -0.08 10.85 -36.06
N SER A 162 1.09 11.33 -36.48
CA SER A 162 1.34 11.86 -37.82
C SER A 162 1.23 10.76 -38.87
#